data_360354ee4f12e58cd2d45050e26128c6
#
_entry.id   360354ee4f12e58cd2d45050e26128c6
#
_cell.length_a   1.000
_cell.length_b   1.000
_cell.length_c   1.000
_cell.angle_alpha   90.00
_cell.angle_beta   90.00
_cell.angle_gamma   90.00
#
_symmetry.space_group_name_H-M   'P 1'
#
loop_
_entity.id
_entity.type
_entity.pdbx_description
1 polymer ?
#
loop_
_entity_poly.entity_id
_entity_poly.type
_entity_poly.pdbx_seq_one_letter_code
_entity_poly.pdbx_strand_id
1 'polypeptide(L)'
;MKFFRKNQKTYEKTKEVFGNPLMGYAPCAWNESVREDVTLLYMDITWAELEPAEGQFTWDAIDAENQVARWQAEGKHMVLRFVCDIPGNSRHMDIPEWLYEKTGHAGKWYDTAFGKGFAPDYSNEQFLAAHKKAVKALGEHYGTSDLVSYVEHGSLGHWGEWHVAYHIGIRRLPSRTVREQYVLPWLEAFPNAKHLMRRPFSIAKKQCMGLYNDM
;
A
#
# COMPACT_ATOMS: atom_id res chain seq x y z
N MET A 1 -14.63 -1.68 51.66
CA MET A 1 -13.65 -1.19 50.65
C MET A 1 -12.92 -2.37 50.10
N LYS A 2 -13.27 -2.89 48.90
CA LYS A 2 -12.61 -4.05 48.29
C LYS A 2 -11.40 -3.54 47.51
N PHE A 3 -10.19 -3.84 47.97
CA PHE A 3 -8.96 -3.60 47.23
C PHE A 3 -8.91 -4.56 46.05
N PHE A 4 -8.97 -4.03 44.82
CA PHE A 4 -8.61 -4.79 43.64
C PHE A 4 -7.10 -5.10 43.69
N ARG A 5 -6.74 -6.35 43.95
CA ARG A 5 -5.36 -6.83 43.71
C ARG A 5 -5.14 -6.73 42.18
N LYS A 6 -4.31 -5.79 41.76
CA LYS A 6 -3.75 -5.82 40.39
C LYS A 6 -2.91 -7.10 40.30
N ASN A 7 -3.30 -8.04 39.45
CA ASN A 7 -2.45 -9.17 39.11
C ASN A 7 -1.24 -8.60 38.35
N GLN A 8 -0.16 -8.41 39.05
CA GLN A 8 1.10 -7.98 38.47
C GLN A 8 1.77 -9.22 37.86
N LYS A 9 1.83 -9.29 36.53
CA LYS A 9 2.60 -10.29 35.81
C LYS A 9 4.03 -9.79 35.70
N THR A 10 4.97 -10.58 36.17
CA THR A 10 6.41 -10.34 35.99
C THR A 10 6.88 -11.26 34.87
N TYR A 11 7.58 -10.71 33.88
CA TYR A 11 8.18 -11.46 32.77
C TYR A 11 9.68 -11.53 32.98
N GLU A 12 10.26 -12.72 32.79
CA GLU A 12 11.71 -12.88 32.79
C GLU A 12 12.28 -12.33 31.49
N LYS A 13 13.42 -11.65 31.59
CA LYS A 13 14.15 -11.15 30.45
C LYS A 13 14.88 -12.28 29.76
N THR A 14 14.53 -12.61 28.53
CA THR A 14 15.27 -13.57 27.71
C THR A 14 16.26 -12.85 26.77
N LYS A 15 17.33 -13.57 26.39
CA LYS A 15 18.25 -13.19 25.32
C LYS A 15 17.94 -13.94 24.00
N GLU A 16 16.98 -14.83 24.02
CA GLU A 16 16.58 -15.58 22.84
C GLU A 16 16.02 -14.64 21.77
N VAL A 17 16.43 -14.88 20.54
CA VAL A 17 15.86 -14.24 19.36
C VAL A 17 14.65 -15.05 18.94
N PHE A 18 13.49 -14.44 18.89
CA PHE A 18 12.26 -15.09 18.44
C PHE A 18 11.53 -14.21 17.44
N GLY A 19 10.96 -14.84 16.42
CA GLY A 19 10.08 -14.16 15.47
C GLY A 19 8.80 -13.71 16.17
N ASN A 20 8.47 -12.44 16.05
CA ASN A 20 7.23 -11.89 16.59
C ASN A 20 6.21 -11.79 15.44
N PRO A 21 5.21 -12.68 15.39
CA PRO A 21 4.31 -12.75 14.24
C PRO A 21 3.64 -11.40 13.96
N LEU A 22 3.70 -10.94 12.72
CA LEU A 22 3.05 -9.71 12.24
C LEU A 22 3.50 -8.43 12.97
N MET A 23 4.70 -8.44 13.57
CA MET A 23 5.29 -7.30 14.27
C MET A 23 6.78 -7.18 14.00
N GLY A 24 7.30 -5.96 14.08
CA GLY A 24 8.72 -5.67 13.95
C GLY A 24 9.09 -5.03 12.63
N TYR A 25 10.37 -5.13 12.27
CA TYR A 25 10.90 -4.59 11.02
C TYR A 25 10.41 -5.41 9.82
N ALA A 26 9.94 -4.72 8.79
CA ALA A 26 9.50 -5.30 7.53
C ALA A 26 10.42 -4.82 6.39
N PRO A 27 11.49 -5.56 6.07
CA PRO A 27 12.34 -5.26 4.93
C PRO A 27 11.57 -5.49 3.62
N CYS A 28 12.03 -4.85 2.52
CA CYS A 28 11.41 -5.07 1.21
C CYS A 28 11.50 -6.54 0.80
N ALA A 29 10.43 -7.04 0.20
CA ALA A 29 10.31 -8.46 -0.17
C ALA A 29 11.32 -8.90 -1.25
N TRP A 30 11.81 -7.99 -2.08
CA TRP A 30 12.85 -8.24 -3.08
C TRP A 30 14.25 -8.48 -2.49
N ASN A 31 14.49 -8.25 -1.18
CA ASN A 31 15.79 -8.50 -0.57
C ASN A 31 16.13 -10.01 -0.60
N GLU A 32 17.32 -10.32 -1.08
CA GLU A 32 17.81 -11.70 -1.13
C GLU A 32 18.13 -12.27 0.26
N SER A 33 18.59 -11.42 1.17
CA SER A 33 19.01 -11.80 2.52
C SER A 33 18.12 -11.17 3.58
N VAL A 34 17.27 -11.98 4.17
CA VAL A 34 16.37 -11.59 5.27
C VAL A 34 16.62 -12.54 6.46
N ARG A 35 16.72 -11.98 7.64
CA ARG A 35 16.94 -12.77 8.86
C ARG A 35 15.77 -13.71 9.15
N GLU A 36 16.05 -14.85 9.77
CA GLU A 36 15.03 -15.87 10.08
C GLU A 36 13.93 -15.34 11.02
N ASP A 37 14.29 -14.46 11.97
CA ASP A 37 13.36 -13.87 12.94
C ASP A 37 12.44 -12.78 12.34
N VAL A 38 12.67 -12.36 11.10
CA VAL A 38 11.77 -11.46 10.36
C VAL A 38 10.61 -12.27 9.83
N THR A 39 9.40 -11.92 10.24
CA THR A 39 8.16 -12.60 9.83
C THR A 39 7.30 -11.76 8.90
N LEU A 40 7.62 -10.50 8.72
CA LEU A 40 6.87 -9.53 7.93
C LEU A 40 7.78 -8.87 6.89
N LEU A 41 7.31 -8.78 5.65
CA LEU A 41 8.01 -8.18 4.52
C LEU A 41 7.18 -7.04 3.94
N TYR A 42 7.82 -6.16 3.19
CA TYR A 42 7.16 -5.02 2.57
C TYR A 42 7.17 -5.17 1.04
N MET A 43 6.02 -5.04 0.42
CA MET A 43 5.82 -5.17 -1.02
C MET A 43 5.12 -3.91 -1.55
N ASP A 44 5.90 -3.02 -2.17
CA ASP A 44 5.38 -1.91 -2.96
C ASP A 44 5.16 -2.35 -4.40
N ILE A 45 4.03 -1.95 -4.98
CA ILE A 45 3.72 -2.19 -6.40
C ILE A 45 3.24 -0.88 -6.99
N THR A 46 3.88 -0.41 -8.05
CA THR A 46 3.35 0.71 -8.85
C THR A 46 2.29 0.22 -9.83
N TRP A 47 1.34 1.08 -10.18
CA TRP A 47 0.34 0.68 -11.17
C TRP A 47 0.94 0.44 -12.56
N ALA A 48 1.97 1.21 -12.93
CA ALA A 48 2.67 1.04 -14.20
C ALA A 48 3.32 -0.34 -14.35
N GLU A 49 3.91 -0.87 -13.26
CA GLU A 49 4.48 -2.21 -13.22
C GLU A 49 3.41 -3.29 -13.25
N LEU A 50 2.32 -3.09 -12.52
CA LEU A 50 1.25 -4.07 -12.37
C LEU A 50 0.46 -4.31 -13.67
N GLU A 51 0.10 -3.23 -14.38
CA GLU A 51 -0.86 -3.29 -15.49
C GLU A 51 -0.37 -2.46 -16.70
N PRO A 52 0.71 -2.88 -17.38
CA PRO A 52 1.32 -2.12 -18.48
C PRO A 52 0.38 -1.91 -19.68
N ALA A 53 -0.62 -2.75 -19.86
CA ALA A 53 -1.71 -2.59 -20.82
C ALA A 53 -3.06 -2.88 -20.14
N GLU A 54 -4.12 -2.21 -20.56
CA GLU A 54 -5.44 -2.31 -19.90
C GLU A 54 -5.92 -3.77 -19.80
N GLY A 55 -6.12 -4.27 -18.58
CA GLY A 55 -6.54 -5.62 -18.29
C GLY A 55 -5.44 -6.68 -18.41
N GLN A 56 -4.19 -6.29 -18.68
CA GLN A 56 -3.06 -7.21 -18.74
C GLN A 56 -2.13 -6.99 -17.55
N PHE A 57 -2.16 -7.94 -16.62
CA PHE A 57 -1.40 -7.88 -15.39
C PHE A 57 -0.12 -8.69 -15.46
N THR A 58 0.95 -8.19 -14.89
CA THR A 58 2.30 -8.78 -14.91
C THR A 58 2.57 -9.63 -13.65
N TRP A 59 1.63 -10.48 -13.25
CA TRP A 59 1.71 -11.24 -12.00
C TRP A 59 3.03 -12.00 -11.85
N ASP A 60 3.45 -12.73 -12.86
CA ASP A 60 4.68 -13.52 -12.80
C ASP A 60 5.92 -12.66 -12.53
N ALA A 61 5.98 -11.45 -13.10
CA ALA A 61 7.08 -10.52 -12.87
C ALA A 61 7.06 -9.94 -11.45
N ILE A 62 5.89 -9.49 -10.98
CA ILE A 62 5.70 -8.96 -9.62
C ILE A 62 6.01 -10.05 -8.58
N ASP A 63 5.50 -11.26 -8.78
CA ASP A 63 5.72 -12.39 -7.87
C ASP A 63 7.18 -12.81 -7.82
N ALA A 64 7.86 -12.83 -8.97
CA ALA A 64 9.29 -13.17 -9.05
C ALA A 64 10.16 -12.11 -8.37
N GLU A 65 9.93 -10.83 -8.65
CA GLU A 65 10.68 -9.71 -8.04
C GLU A 65 10.54 -9.71 -6.53
N ASN A 66 9.32 -9.88 -6.02
CA ASN A 66 9.02 -9.90 -4.59
C ASN A 66 9.21 -11.28 -3.94
N GLN A 67 9.74 -12.26 -4.65
CA GLN A 67 10.04 -13.61 -4.17
C GLN A 67 8.82 -14.27 -3.46
N VAL A 68 7.61 -14.04 -3.96
CA VAL A 68 6.34 -14.41 -3.33
C VAL A 68 6.31 -15.90 -2.93
N ALA A 69 6.68 -16.80 -3.86
CA ALA A 69 6.69 -18.24 -3.62
C ALA A 69 7.66 -18.64 -2.49
N ARG A 70 8.83 -17.99 -2.41
CA ARG A 70 9.81 -18.22 -1.35
C ARG A 70 9.25 -17.85 0.01
N TRP A 71 8.75 -16.61 0.14
CA TRP A 71 8.25 -16.10 1.42
C TRP A 71 7.03 -16.86 1.91
N GLN A 72 6.18 -17.28 0.99
CA GLN A 72 5.05 -18.14 1.31
C GLN A 72 5.51 -19.51 1.82
N ALA A 73 6.51 -20.12 1.19
CA ALA A 73 7.09 -21.39 1.64
C ALA A 73 7.78 -21.27 3.02
N GLU A 74 8.38 -20.12 3.32
CA GLU A 74 8.99 -19.80 4.62
C GLU A 74 7.97 -19.37 5.70
N GLY A 75 6.66 -19.31 5.38
CA GLY A 75 5.61 -18.90 6.31
C GLY A 75 5.69 -17.44 6.73
N LYS A 76 6.28 -16.58 5.89
CA LYS A 76 6.34 -15.14 6.13
C LYS A 76 5.10 -14.46 5.57
N HIS A 77 4.85 -13.24 6.03
CA HIS A 77 3.70 -12.42 5.66
C HIS A 77 4.14 -11.11 4.99
N MET A 78 3.22 -10.45 4.30
CA MET A 78 3.52 -9.20 3.60
C MET A 78 2.60 -8.05 4.01
N VAL A 79 3.19 -6.85 4.00
CA VAL A 79 2.50 -5.57 3.91
C VAL A 79 2.44 -5.20 2.43
N LEU A 80 1.26 -5.13 1.86
CA LEU A 80 1.04 -4.73 0.47
C LEU A 80 0.72 -3.24 0.41
N ARG A 81 1.43 -2.53 -0.47
CA ARG A 81 1.15 -1.13 -0.83
C ARG A 81 1.09 -0.97 -2.34
N PHE A 82 0.00 -0.44 -2.85
CA PHE A 82 -0.19 -0.12 -4.27
C PHE A 82 -0.13 1.38 -4.47
N VAL A 83 0.76 1.86 -5.34
CA VAL A 83 1.11 3.27 -5.44
C VAL A 83 0.92 3.80 -6.86
N CYS A 84 0.48 5.05 -6.97
CA CYS A 84 0.20 5.72 -8.25
C CYS A 84 1.13 6.91 -8.52
N ASP A 85 1.99 7.27 -7.58
CA ASP A 85 2.88 8.44 -7.67
C ASP A 85 4.00 8.34 -6.65
N ILE A 86 5.21 8.03 -7.11
CA ILE A 86 6.45 7.98 -6.31
C ILE A 86 7.44 9.02 -6.87
N PRO A 87 7.70 10.12 -6.16
CA PRO A 87 8.73 11.08 -6.58
C PRO A 87 10.11 10.42 -6.72
N GLY A 88 10.68 10.49 -7.92
CA GLY A 88 11.98 9.87 -8.25
C GLY A 88 13.04 10.85 -8.75
N ASN A 89 14.21 10.33 -9.09
CA ASN A 89 15.34 11.13 -9.56
C ASN A 89 15.20 11.60 -11.01
N SER A 90 14.44 10.89 -11.82
CA SER A 90 14.17 11.18 -13.23
C SER A 90 12.68 11.40 -13.48
N ARG A 91 12.37 12.02 -14.61
CA ARG A 91 10.97 12.16 -15.04
C ARG A 91 10.40 10.77 -15.40
N HIS A 92 9.37 10.34 -14.72
CA HIS A 92 8.67 9.07 -14.90
C HIS A 92 7.23 9.19 -14.41
N MET A 93 6.49 8.11 -14.55
CA MET A 93 5.08 8.01 -14.19
C MET A 93 4.83 6.61 -13.61
N ASP A 94 4.14 6.54 -12.47
CA ASP A 94 3.83 5.29 -11.77
C ASP A 94 2.42 4.77 -12.08
N ILE A 95 1.72 5.44 -12.97
CA ILE A 95 0.50 4.93 -13.61
C ILE A 95 0.81 4.46 -15.03
N PRO A 96 0.10 3.46 -15.57
CA PRO A 96 0.37 2.97 -16.92
C PRO A 96 -0.02 4.00 -18.01
N GLU A 97 0.70 3.95 -19.12
CA GLU A 97 0.50 4.86 -20.26
C GLU A 97 -0.94 4.83 -20.80
N TRP A 98 -1.54 3.63 -20.89
CA TRP A 98 -2.93 3.49 -21.34
C TRP A 98 -3.91 4.27 -20.45
N LEU A 99 -3.65 4.36 -19.15
CA LEU A 99 -4.50 5.08 -18.20
C LEU A 99 -4.28 6.60 -18.32
N TYR A 100 -3.01 7.00 -18.50
CA TYR A 100 -2.67 8.39 -18.78
C TYR A 100 -3.41 8.91 -20.02
N GLU A 101 -3.37 8.17 -21.12
CA GLU A 101 -4.09 8.48 -22.33
C GLU A 101 -5.62 8.46 -22.13
N LYS A 102 -6.13 7.41 -21.48
CA LYS A 102 -7.57 7.24 -21.23
C LYS A 102 -8.16 8.38 -20.39
N THR A 103 -7.41 8.92 -19.45
CA THR A 103 -7.85 10.06 -18.62
C THR A 103 -7.72 11.40 -19.31
N GLY A 104 -7.21 11.44 -20.53
CA GLY A 104 -6.90 12.68 -21.26
C GLY A 104 -5.77 13.46 -20.61
N HIS A 105 -4.75 12.75 -20.11
CA HIS A 105 -3.57 13.29 -19.42
C HIS A 105 -3.94 14.04 -18.13
N ALA A 106 -5.02 13.66 -17.47
CA ALA A 106 -5.53 14.32 -16.28
C ALA A 106 -4.55 14.17 -15.10
N GLY A 107 -3.84 15.24 -14.81
CA GLY A 107 -2.83 15.30 -13.76
C GLY A 107 -1.80 16.38 -14.01
N LYS A 108 -0.69 16.31 -13.30
CA LYS A 108 0.39 17.26 -13.45
C LYS A 108 1.76 16.62 -13.32
N TRP A 109 2.61 16.85 -14.31
CA TRP A 109 4.03 16.61 -14.22
C TRP A 109 4.67 17.61 -13.24
N TYR A 110 5.56 17.11 -12.37
CA TYR A 110 6.28 17.94 -11.42
C TYR A 110 7.79 17.65 -11.43
N ASP A 111 8.55 18.67 -11.05
CA ASP A 111 10.00 18.63 -10.80
C ASP A 111 10.25 19.50 -9.57
N THR A 112 10.64 18.88 -8.47
CA THR A 112 10.75 19.50 -7.16
C THR A 112 12.04 19.05 -6.44
N ALA A 113 12.35 19.67 -5.32
CA ALA A 113 13.49 19.27 -4.50
C ALA A 113 13.35 17.86 -3.91
N PHE A 114 12.13 17.34 -3.78
CA PHE A 114 11.87 16.00 -3.27
C PHE A 114 11.71 14.92 -4.37
N GLY A 115 11.77 15.33 -5.65
CA GLY A 115 11.72 14.40 -6.78
C GLY A 115 10.90 14.91 -7.95
N LYS A 116 10.85 14.08 -9.00
CA LYS A 116 10.14 14.29 -10.26
C LYS A 116 9.16 13.16 -10.49
N GLY A 117 8.04 13.45 -11.17
CA GLY A 117 7.06 12.44 -11.47
C GLY A 117 5.80 13.04 -12.10
N PHE A 118 4.75 12.25 -12.12
CA PHE A 118 3.41 12.62 -12.55
C PHE A 118 2.39 12.39 -11.44
N ALA A 119 1.75 13.46 -10.97
CA ALA A 119 0.67 13.39 -9.99
C ALA A 119 -0.68 13.31 -10.72
N PRO A 120 -1.38 12.17 -10.68
CA PRO A 120 -2.69 12.01 -11.31
C PRO A 120 -3.75 12.92 -10.71
N ASP A 121 -4.78 13.26 -11.51
CA ASP A 121 -6.01 13.83 -10.98
C ASP A 121 -6.90 12.73 -10.40
N TYR A 122 -6.78 12.50 -9.13
CA TYR A 122 -7.59 11.49 -8.41
C TYR A 122 -9.10 11.79 -8.37
N SER A 123 -9.56 12.94 -8.93
CA SER A 123 -10.98 13.23 -9.11
C SER A 123 -11.51 12.79 -10.48
N ASN A 124 -10.64 12.31 -11.37
CA ASN A 124 -11.03 11.83 -12.69
C ASN A 124 -11.84 10.54 -12.57
N GLU A 125 -13.03 10.51 -13.16
CA GLU A 125 -13.95 9.36 -13.05
C GLU A 125 -13.40 8.11 -13.75
N GLN A 126 -12.67 8.26 -14.85
CA GLN A 126 -12.06 7.13 -15.56
C GLN A 126 -10.91 6.53 -14.73
N PHE A 127 -10.10 7.39 -14.07
CA PHE A 127 -9.07 6.96 -13.16
C PHE A 127 -9.66 6.14 -11.99
N LEU A 128 -10.70 6.67 -11.36
CA LEU A 128 -11.38 5.99 -10.24
C LEU A 128 -11.97 4.64 -10.66
N ALA A 129 -12.62 4.58 -11.84
CA ALA A 129 -13.18 3.34 -12.37
C ALA A 129 -12.11 2.29 -12.68
N ALA A 130 -10.99 2.71 -13.26
CA ALA A 130 -9.84 1.85 -13.53
C ALA A 130 -9.20 1.35 -12.23
N HIS A 131 -8.98 2.24 -11.25
CA HIS A 131 -8.44 1.88 -9.93
C HIS A 131 -9.26 0.78 -9.25
N LYS A 132 -10.59 0.89 -9.29
CA LYS A 132 -11.47 -0.16 -8.73
C LYS A 132 -11.23 -1.52 -9.39
N LYS A 133 -10.98 -1.56 -10.71
CA LYS A 133 -10.67 -2.81 -11.43
C LYS A 133 -9.30 -3.36 -11.04
N ALA A 134 -8.27 -2.51 -10.95
CA ALA A 134 -6.94 -2.91 -10.54
C ALA A 134 -6.93 -3.48 -9.10
N VAL A 135 -7.60 -2.83 -8.16
CA VAL A 135 -7.74 -3.33 -6.79
C VAL A 135 -8.48 -4.66 -6.74
N LYS A 136 -9.53 -4.82 -7.55
CA LYS A 136 -10.24 -6.11 -7.65
C LYS A 136 -9.31 -7.21 -8.15
N ALA A 137 -8.51 -6.96 -9.18
CA ALA A 137 -7.53 -7.92 -9.69
C ALA A 137 -6.46 -8.28 -8.65
N LEU A 138 -5.94 -7.28 -7.89
CA LEU A 138 -5.05 -7.52 -6.75
C LEU A 138 -5.69 -8.44 -5.71
N GLY A 139 -6.97 -8.23 -5.41
CA GLY A 139 -7.73 -9.09 -4.49
C GLY A 139 -7.95 -10.50 -5.01
N GLU A 140 -8.20 -10.66 -6.31
CA GLU A 140 -8.33 -11.97 -6.96
C GLU A 140 -7.00 -12.74 -6.94
N HIS A 141 -5.86 -12.05 -7.02
CA HIS A 141 -4.54 -12.68 -6.99
C HIS A 141 -4.02 -12.96 -5.57
N TYR A 142 -4.11 -11.99 -4.65
CA TYR A 142 -3.53 -12.09 -3.31
C TYR A 142 -4.53 -12.18 -2.17
N GLY A 143 -5.78 -11.76 -2.36
CA GLY A 143 -6.73 -11.47 -1.28
C GLY A 143 -7.24 -12.68 -0.51
N THR A 144 -7.09 -13.88 -1.05
CA THR A 144 -7.50 -15.14 -0.40
C THR A 144 -6.34 -15.90 0.24
N SER A 145 -5.10 -15.47 0.00
CA SER A 145 -3.92 -16.09 0.61
C SER A 145 -3.64 -15.50 2.00
N ASP A 146 -3.00 -16.27 2.87
CA ASP A 146 -2.53 -15.78 4.17
C ASP A 146 -1.25 -14.91 4.03
N LEU A 147 -0.72 -14.76 2.82
CA LEU A 147 0.50 -14.02 2.55
C LEU A 147 0.37 -12.54 2.90
N VAL A 148 -0.70 -11.88 2.40
CA VAL A 148 -0.93 -10.46 2.66
C VAL A 148 -1.69 -10.28 3.97
N SER A 149 -0.97 -9.94 5.03
CA SER A 149 -1.55 -9.69 6.35
C SER A 149 -1.94 -8.24 6.58
N TYR A 150 -1.29 -7.31 5.88
CA TYR A 150 -1.58 -5.88 5.95
C TYR A 150 -1.73 -5.28 4.55
N VAL A 151 -2.68 -4.37 4.40
CA VAL A 151 -2.81 -3.50 3.24
C VAL A 151 -2.64 -2.07 3.69
N GLU A 152 -1.59 -1.41 3.24
CA GLU A 152 -1.46 0.04 3.34
C GLU A 152 -2.20 0.71 2.19
N HIS A 153 -3.13 1.60 2.52
CA HIS A 153 -3.90 2.35 1.54
C HIS A 153 -3.00 3.39 0.83
N GLY A 154 -2.20 2.93 -0.12
CA GLY A 154 -1.17 3.70 -0.82
C GLY A 154 -1.60 4.37 -2.13
N SER A 155 -2.87 4.30 -2.53
CA SER A 155 -3.30 4.71 -3.87
C SER A 155 -3.31 6.22 -4.12
N LEU A 156 -3.27 7.06 -3.10
CA LEU A 156 -3.45 8.50 -3.23
C LEU A 156 -2.25 9.31 -2.75
N GLY A 157 -1.81 10.25 -3.60
CA GLY A 157 -0.79 11.24 -3.28
C GLY A 157 0.63 10.72 -3.48
N HIS A 158 1.60 11.61 -3.22
CA HIS A 158 3.01 11.28 -3.30
C HIS A 158 3.34 10.15 -2.34
N TRP A 159 4.09 9.15 -2.82
CA TRP A 159 4.42 7.90 -2.12
C TRP A 159 3.20 7.14 -1.59
N GLY A 160 1.98 7.45 -2.09
CA GLY A 160 0.76 6.89 -1.51
C GLY A 160 0.40 7.40 -0.11
N GLU A 161 0.99 8.50 0.35
CA GLU A 161 0.86 9.00 1.73
C GLU A 161 -0.31 9.99 1.95
N TRP A 162 -1.25 10.06 1.05
CA TRP A 162 -2.44 10.90 1.16
C TRP A 162 -2.14 12.39 1.31
N HIS A 163 -1.10 12.85 0.62
CA HIS A 163 -0.79 14.26 0.47
C HIS A 163 -0.24 14.56 -0.92
N VAL A 164 -0.35 15.81 -1.35
CA VAL A 164 0.20 16.30 -2.61
C VAL A 164 0.79 17.69 -2.42
N ALA A 165 1.79 18.04 -3.20
CA ALA A 165 2.42 19.35 -3.22
C ALA A 165 1.53 20.39 -3.93
N TYR A 166 0.34 20.67 -3.41
CA TYR A 166 -0.64 21.57 -4.03
C TYR A 166 -0.12 23.00 -4.25
N HIS A 167 0.87 23.44 -3.49
CA HIS A 167 1.46 24.77 -3.61
C HIS A 167 2.23 24.97 -4.92
N ILE A 168 2.64 23.90 -5.61
CA ILE A 168 3.22 23.96 -6.95
C ILE A 168 2.17 23.76 -8.06
N GLY A 169 0.88 23.81 -7.71
CA GLY A 169 -0.24 23.69 -8.63
C GLY A 169 -0.68 22.27 -8.96
N ILE A 170 -0.26 21.26 -8.20
CA ILE A 170 -0.87 19.93 -8.23
C ILE A 170 -2.25 20.03 -7.62
N ARG A 171 -3.23 19.37 -8.25
CA ARG A 171 -4.61 19.36 -7.75
C ARG A 171 -4.65 18.71 -6.36
N ARG A 172 -5.34 19.33 -5.42
CA ARG A 172 -5.57 18.77 -4.10
C ARG A 172 -6.26 17.42 -4.19
N LEU A 173 -6.02 16.57 -3.20
CA LEU A 173 -6.78 15.31 -3.07
C LEU A 173 -8.28 15.58 -3.13
N PRO A 174 -9.06 14.66 -3.71
CA PRO A 174 -10.48 14.85 -3.94
C PRO A 174 -11.29 14.97 -2.64
N SER A 175 -12.57 15.28 -2.78
CA SER A 175 -13.50 15.35 -1.65
C SER A 175 -13.53 14.05 -0.84
N ARG A 176 -14.01 14.14 0.39
CA ARG A 176 -14.16 12.97 1.26
C ARG A 176 -14.92 11.82 0.57
N THR A 177 -16.03 12.11 -0.07
CA THR A 177 -16.86 11.10 -0.75
C THR A 177 -16.09 10.36 -1.85
N VAL A 178 -15.29 11.08 -2.64
CA VAL A 178 -14.45 10.46 -3.68
C VAL A 178 -13.31 9.66 -3.07
N ARG A 179 -12.65 10.18 -2.02
CA ARG A 179 -11.58 9.45 -1.33
C ARG A 179 -12.06 8.12 -0.71
N GLU A 180 -13.28 8.08 -0.19
CA GLU A 180 -13.86 6.85 0.34
C GLU A 180 -14.04 5.78 -0.77
N GLN A 181 -14.26 6.18 -2.01
CA GLN A 181 -14.34 5.25 -3.15
C GLN A 181 -12.99 4.59 -3.51
N TYR A 182 -11.86 5.18 -3.11
CA TYR A 182 -10.55 4.54 -3.22
C TYR A 182 -10.29 3.54 -2.09
N VAL A 183 -11.00 3.63 -0.98
CA VAL A 183 -10.81 2.75 0.19
C VAL A 183 -11.71 1.51 0.13
N LEU A 184 -12.99 1.69 -0.20
CA LEU A 184 -13.99 0.62 -0.14
C LEU A 184 -13.61 -0.63 -0.96
N PRO A 185 -13.09 -0.52 -2.20
CA PRO A 185 -12.71 -1.69 -2.98
C PRO A 185 -11.63 -2.55 -2.29
N TRP A 186 -10.72 -1.95 -1.54
CA TRP A 186 -9.69 -2.67 -0.80
C TRP A 186 -10.25 -3.54 0.32
N LEU A 187 -11.27 -3.03 1.04
CA LEU A 187 -11.93 -3.79 2.11
C LEU A 187 -12.65 -5.02 1.56
N GLU A 188 -13.23 -4.90 0.35
CA GLU A 188 -13.87 -6.01 -0.35
C GLU A 188 -12.85 -7.01 -0.87
N ALA A 189 -11.74 -6.52 -1.43
CA ALA A 189 -10.71 -7.33 -2.07
C ALA A 189 -9.81 -8.10 -1.08
N PHE A 190 -9.60 -7.56 0.12
CA PHE A 190 -8.72 -8.14 1.15
C PHE A 190 -9.44 -8.25 2.51
N PRO A 191 -10.49 -9.08 2.62
CA PRO A 191 -11.32 -9.13 3.82
C PRO A 191 -10.59 -9.67 5.05
N ASN A 192 -9.51 -10.44 4.86
CA ASN A 192 -8.72 -11.05 5.93
C ASN A 192 -7.52 -10.20 6.37
N ALA A 193 -7.09 -9.25 5.55
CA ALA A 193 -5.97 -8.38 5.88
C ALA A 193 -6.34 -7.29 6.88
N LYS A 194 -5.36 -6.78 7.60
CA LYS A 194 -5.49 -5.55 8.40
C LYS A 194 -5.25 -4.34 7.51
N HIS A 195 -6.21 -3.44 7.47
CA HIS A 195 -6.10 -2.22 6.67
C HIS A 195 -5.47 -1.08 7.45
N LEU A 196 -4.49 -0.42 6.85
CA LEU A 196 -3.72 0.66 7.45
C LEU A 196 -3.92 1.94 6.64
N MET A 197 -4.21 3.04 7.33
CA MET A 197 -4.42 4.36 6.76
C MET A 197 -3.34 5.34 7.20
N ARG A 198 -2.87 6.19 6.29
CA ARG A 198 -1.83 7.20 6.60
C ARG A 198 -2.28 8.26 7.60
N ARG A 199 -3.58 8.56 7.65
CA ARG A 199 -4.15 9.61 8.50
C ARG A 199 -5.47 9.16 9.12
N PRO A 200 -5.86 9.69 10.29
CA PRO A 200 -7.10 9.30 10.98
C PRO A 200 -8.35 9.89 10.32
N PHE A 201 -8.52 9.64 9.02
CA PHE A 201 -9.72 10.02 8.30
C PHE A 201 -10.96 9.33 8.88
N SER A 202 -12.14 9.91 8.62
CA SER A 202 -13.40 9.36 9.15
C SER A 202 -13.66 7.94 8.66
N ILE A 203 -13.26 7.59 7.44
CA ILE A 203 -13.38 6.22 6.93
C ILE A 203 -12.51 5.25 7.74
N ALA A 204 -11.28 5.64 8.08
CA ALA A 204 -10.40 4.82 8.90
C ALA A 204 -11.01 4.52 10.27
N LYS A 205 -11.58 5.53 10.92
CA LYS A 205 -12.29 5.36 12.19
C LYS A 205 -13.52 4.47 12.06
N LYS A 206 -14.34 4.69 11.02
CA LYS A 206 -15.57 3.92 10.76
C LYS A 206 -15.28 2.43 10.50
N GLN A 207 -14.17 2.13 9.85
CA GLN A 207 -13.75 0.77 9.47
C GLN A 207 -12.73 0.17 10.45
N CYS A 208 -12.47 0.82 11.58
CA CYS A 208 -11.51 0.34 12.60
C CYS A 208 -10.12 0.03 12.03
N MET A 209 -9.64 0.84 11.07
CA MET A 209 -8.33 0.66 10.46
C MET A 209 -7.21 1.05 11.43
N GLY A 210 -6.06 0.40 11.29
CA GLY A 210 -4.81 0.85 11.87
C GLY A 210 -4.29 2.13 11.19
N LEU A 211 -3.24 2.69 11.75
CA LEU A 211 -2.53 3.82 11.15
C LEU A 211 -1.09 3.39 10.84
N TYR A 212 -0.55 3.90 9.75
CA TYR A 212 0.88 3.79 9.43
C TYR A 212 1.49 5.18 9.27
N ASN A 213 2.80 5.26 9.42
CA ASN A 213 3.57 6.48 9.24
C ASN A 213 4.98 6.13 8.77
N ASP A 214 5.34 6.64 7.61
CA ASP A 214 6.72 6.62 7.12
C ASP A 214 7.42 7.87 7.61
N MET A 215 8.59 7.71 8.18
CA MET A 215 9.44 8.81 8.67
C MET A 215 10.72 8.90 7.85
#